data_17af5d068a8174b4481ec277b92916c6
#
_entry.id   17af5d068a8174b4481ec277b92916c6
#
_cell.length_a   1.000
_cell.length_b   1.000
_cell.length_c   1.000
_cell.angle_alpha   90.00
_cell.angle_beta   90.00
_cell.angle_gamma   90.00
#
_symmetry.space_group_name_H-M   'P 1'
#
loop_
_entity.id
_entity.type
_entity.pdbx_description
1 polymer ?
#
loop_
_entity_poly.entity_id
_entity_poly.type
_entity_poly.pdbx_seq_one_letter_code
_entity_poly.pdbx_strand_id
1 'polypeptide(L)'
;MSTYYTAFKEKIKTIMSEKKPNILERFIIFSETDTKTLKIFSYGIASISLVIALYRIKPFAKFRKPSSIPSRFLQRKVQLQGTVIHIEPSYGTLLMVDHKPLISLPRLSSPIYLPIKVAGLDVTANGISWLQTIVSGKEITFIPLATEKDYVTCIVYIERNKEQIKIGEELAKLGFAIVTKDFPKTLIQDKDIVSYHKCLLKAQKWAQNKRNGHWHFVKNPTILWRIQQNLNNKLKSILPTFIAQQLNI
;
A
#
# COMPACT_ATOMS: atom_id res chain seq x y z
N MET A 1 -44.87 -32.14 -36.07
CA MET A 1 -43.71 -31.75 -35.27
C MET A 1 -43.28 -32.78 -34.22
N SER A 2 -44.12 -33.67 -33.79
CA SER A 2 -43.80 -34.70 -32.76
C SER A 2 -42.85 -35.79 -33.25
N THR A 3 -42.93 -36.20 -34.49
CA THR A 3 -42.15 -37.33 -35.05
C THR A 3 -40.65 -37.03 -35.26
N TYR A 4 -40.29 -35.79 -35.53
CA TYR A 4 -38.88 -35.38 -35.64
C TYR A 4 -38.15 -35.35 -34.30
N TYR A 5 -38.86 -35.02 -33.25
CA TYR A 5 -38.31 -34.96 -31.89
C TYR A 5 -38.00 -36.36 -31.31
N THR A 6 -38.84 -37.33 -31.60
CA THR A 6 -38.63 -38.73 -31.19
C THR A 6 -37.47 -39.38 -32.00
N ALA A 7 -37.35 -39.14 -33.29
CA ALA A 7 -36.25 -39.65 -34.13
C ALA A 7 -34.88 -39.04 -33.75
N PHE A 8 -34.86 -37.76 -33.38
CA PHE A 8 -33.65 -37.11 -32.91
C PHE A 8 -33.19 -37.64 -31.53
N LYS A 9 -34.16 -37.91 -30.62
CA LYS A 9 -33.91 -38.48 -29.29
C LYS A 9 -33.36 -39.91 -29.37
N GLU A 10 -33.88 -40.73 -30.30
CA GLU A 10 -33.35 -42.06 -30.55
C GLU A 10 -31.95 -42.07 -31.14
N LYS A 11 -31.68 -41.17 -32.07
CA LYS A 11 -30.36 -41.05 -32.71
C LYS A 11 -29.28 -40.60 -31.74
N ILE A 12 -29.61 -39.70 -30.78
CA ILE A 12 -28.72 -39.31 -29.70
C ILE A 12 -28.47 -40.48 -28.75
N LYS A 13 -29.48 -41.27 -28.43
CA LYS A 13 -29.35 -42.43 -27.54
C LYS A 13 -28.46 -43.52 -28.12
N THR A 14 -28.48 -43.70 -29.44
CA THR A 14 -27.64 -44.67 -30.16
C THR A 14 -26.17 -44.22 -30.23
N ILE A 15 -25.93 -42.94 -30.48
CA ILE A 15 -24.56 -42.35 -30.48
C ILE A 15 -23.90 -42.37 -29.09
N MET A 16 -24.69 -42.24 -28.03
CA MET A 16 -24.22 -42.23 -26.63
C MET A 16 -23.95 -43.62 -26.04
N SER A 17 -24.39 -44.68 -26.73
CA SER A 17 -24.19 -46.08 -26.26
C SER A 17 -22.79 -46.62 -26.51
N GLU A 18 -21.99 -46.03 -27.44
CA GLU A 18 -20.70 -46.58 -27.87
C GLU A 18 -19.46 -45.86 -27.25
N LYS A 19 -19.62 -44.73 -26.59
CA LYS A 19 -18.49 -44.00 -25.99
C LYS A 19 -18.77 -43.67 -24.55
N LYS A 20 -17.86 -44.02 -23.64
CA LYS A 20 -17.95 -43.55 -22.24
C LYS A 20 -18.13 -42.03 -22.25
N PRO A 21 -19.29 -41.53 -21.76
CA PRO A 21 -19.58 -40.09 -21.86
C PRO A 21 -18.54 -39.28 -21.11
N ASN A 22 -18.00 -38.26 -21.75
CA ASN A 22 -17.11 -37.28 -21.15
C ASN A 22 -17.81 -36.58 -19.98
N ILE A 23 -17.05 -36.09 -19.01
CA ILE A 23 -17.58 -35.39 -17.83
C ILE A 23 -18.58 -34.29 -18.24
N LEU A 24 -18.34 -33.60 -19.37
CA LEU A 24 -19.24 -32.57 -19.93
C LEU A 24 -20.57 -33.16 -20.43
N GLU A 25 -20.53 -34.32 -21.13
CA GLU A 25 -21.75 -35.01 -21.60
C GLU A 25 -22.60 -35.52 -20.45
N ARG A 26 -21.96 -36.06 -19.41
CA ARG A 26 -22.65 -36.43 -18.17
C ARG A 26 -23.33 -35.23 -17.51
N PHE A 27 -22.69 -34.08 -17.56
CA PHE A 27 -23.23 -32.84 -17.02
C PHE A 27 -24.45 -32.36 -17.80
N ILE A 28 -24.38 -32.44 -19.14
CA ILE A 28 -25.50 -32.05 -20.03
C ILE A 28 -26.70 -32.97 -19.82
N ILE A 29 -26.49 -34.30 -19.76
CA ILE A 29 -27.56 -35.27 -19.51
C ILE A 29 -28.21 -35.05 -18.14
N PHE A 30 -27.40 -34.76 -17.11
CA PHE A 30 -27.88 -34.46 -15.77
C PHE A 30 -28.70 -33.15 -15.73
N SER A 31 -28.31 -32.16 -16.54
CA SER A 31 -29.00 -30.87 -16.61
C SER A 31 -30.36 -30.94 -17.33
N GLU A 32 -30.57 -31.89 -18.24
CA GLU A 32 -31.84 -32.07 -18.95
C GLU A 32 -32.89 -32.84 -18.11
N THR A 33 -32.44 -33.65 -17.13
CA THR A 33 -33.36 -34.59 -16.45
C THR A 33 -34.07 -34.00 -15.24
N ASP A 34 -33.53 -32.99 -14.58
CA ASP A 34 -34.19 -32.42 -13.39
C ASP A 34 -33.78 -30.94 -13.14
N THR A 35 -34.70 -30.03 -13.47
CA THR A 35 -34.52 -28.59 -13.27
C THR A 35 -34.36 -28.21 -11.80
N LYS A 36 -34.85 -29.00 -10.85
CA LYS A 36 -34.69 -28.76 -9.41
C LYS A 36 -33.27 -29.08 -8.96
N THR A 37 -32.73 -30.22 -9.40
CA THR A 37 -31.37 -30.62 -9.07
C THR A 37 -30.30 -29.67 -9.69
N LEU A 38 -30.53 -29.16 -10.90
CA LEU A 38 -29.69 -28.18 -11.51
C LEU A 38 -29.66 -26.86 -10.72
N LYS A 39 -30.79 -26.38 -10.24
CA LYS A 39 -30.88 -25.18 -9.40
C LYS A 39 -30.13 -25.39 -8.08
N ILE A 40 -30.29 -26.52 -7.39
CA ILE A 40 -29.58 -26.84 -6.15
C ILE A 40 -28.05 -26.85 -6.41
N PHE A 41 -27.61 -27.45 -7.50
CA PHE A 41 -26.19 -27.50 -7.88
C PHE A 41 -25.63 -26.11 -8.18
N SER A 42 -26.36 -25.27 -8.93
CA SER A 42 -25.94 -23.90 -9.20
C SER A 42 -25.85 -23.03 -7.95
N TYR A 43 -26.81 -23.17 -7.01
CA TYR A 43 -26.74 -22.50 -5.71
C TYR A 43 -25.55 -22.99 -4.86
N GLY A 44 -25.24 -24.30 -4.94
CA GLY A 44 -24.08 -24.88 -4.26
C GLY A 44 -22.76 -24.26 -4.76
N ILE A 45 -22.56 -24.17 -6.07
CA ILE A 45 -21.37 -23.54 -6.66
C ILE A 45 -21.32 -22.05 -6.30
N ALA A 46 -22.43 -21.33 -6.41
CA ALA A 46 -22.51 -19.93 -6.07
C ALA A 46 -22.17 -19.67 -4.58
N SER A 47 -22.67 -20.51 -3.67
CA SER A 47 -22.38 -20.43 -2.24
C SER A 47 -20.90 -20.67 -1.94
N ILE A 48 -20.30 -21.71 -2.54
CA ILE A 48 -18.86 -21.99 -2.38
C ILE A 48 -18.03 -20.83 -2.91
N SER A 49 -18.36 -20.31 -4.08
CA SER A 49 -17.67 -19.15 -4.68
C SER A 49 -17.76 -17.92 -3.79
N LEU A 50 -18.93 -17.67 -3.20
CA LEU A 50 -19.15 -16.57 -2.26
C LEU A 50 -18.30 -16.73 -0.99
N VAL A 51 -18.27 -17.93 -0.41
CA VAL A 51 -17.44 -18.21 0.79
C VAL A 51 -15.95 -17.99 0.47
N ILE A 52 -15.47 -18.46 -0.67
CA ILE A 52 -14.08 -18.23 -1.10
C ILE A 52 -13.80 -16.73 -1.29
N ALA A 53 -14.73 -15.99 -1.89
CA ALA A 53 -14.61 -14.54 -2.08
C ALA A 53 -14.55 -13.80 -0.74
N LEU A 54 -15.45 -14.11 0.20
CA LEU A 54 -15.48 -13.51 1.54
C LEU A 54 -14.20 -13.82 2.33
N TYR A 55 -13.71 -15.05 2.24
CA TYR A 55 -12.43 -15.44 2.87
C TYR A 55 -11.22 -14.69 2.28
N ARG A 56 -11.25 -14.42 0.97
CA ARG A 56 -10.18 -13.71 0.26
C ARG A 56 -10.18 -12.22 0.52
N ILE A 57 -11.35 -11.58 0.50
CA ILE A 57 -11.52 -10.11 0.63
C ILE A 57 -11.45 -9.69 2.09
N LYS A 58 -11.89 -10.55 3.02
CA LYS A 58 -12.00 -10.25 4.46
C LYS A 58 -12.77 -8.94 4.74
N PRO A 59 -14.00 -8.76 4.21
CA PRO A 59 -14.71 -7.48 4.27
C PRO A 59 -15.04 -7.02 5.68
N PHE A 60 -15.12 -7.96 6.64
CA PHE A 60 -15.41 -7.70 8.05
C PHE A 60 -14.13 -7.55 8.91
N ALA A 61 -12.93 -7.79 8.34
CA ALA A 61 -11.72 -7.82 9.13
C ALA A 61 -11.29 -6.41 9.51
N LYS A 62 -11.24 -6.15 10.82
CA LYS A 62 -10.67 -4.95 11.41
C LYS A 62 -9.23 -5.22 11.83
N PHE A 63 -8.27 -4.58 11.14
CA PHE A 63 -6.86 -4.72 11.46
C PHE A 63 -6.50 -3.83 12.65
N ARG A 64 -6.02 -4.45 13.73
CA ARG A 64 -5.65 -3.78 14.98
C ARG A 64 -4.16 -3.90 15.29
N LYS A 65 -3.50 -4.89 14.71
CA LYS A 65 -2.08 -5.17 14.88
C LYS A 65 -1.40 -5.26 13.51
N PRO A 66 -0.13 -4.88 13.39
CA PRO A 66 0.62 -5.00 12.15
C PRO A 66 0.57 -6.42 11.57
N SER A 67 0.75 -7.44 12.40
CA SER A 67 0.74 -8.86 12.02
C SER A 67 -0.62 -9.37 11.51
N SER A 68 -1.71 -8.64 11.75
CA SER A 68 -3.05 -9.04 11.29
C SER A 68 -3.31 -8.73 9.82
N ILE A 69 -2.47 -7.91 9.20
CA ILE A 69 -2.59 -7.55 7.77
C ILE A 69 -2.05 -8.70 6.92
N PRO A 70 -2.87 -9.31 6.04
CA PRO A 70 -2.40 -10.36 5.18
C PRO A 70 -1.33 -9.89 4.18
N SER A 71 -0.29 -10.69 3.94
CA SER A 71 0.78 -10.38 2.98
C SER A 71 0.26 -10.07 1.56
N ARG A 72 -0.88 -10.64 1.18
CA ARG A 72 -1.55 -10.32 -0.09
C ARG A 72 -1.97 -8.85 -0.21
N PHE A 73 -2.30 -8.18 0.91
CA PHE A 73 -2.71 -6.77 0.89
C PHE A 73 -1.51 -5.87 0.65
N LEU A 74 -0.33 -6.25 1.18
CA LEU A 74 0.93 -5.55 0.88
C LEU A 74 1.32 -5.73 -0.59
N GLN A 75 1.31 -6.98 -1.08
CA GLN A 75 1.69 -7.29 -2.47
C GLN A 75 0.78 -6.62 -3.50
N ARG A 76 -0.54 -6.57 -3.24
CA ARG A 76 -1.54 -5.97 -4.13
C ARG A 76 -1.76 -4.48 -3.87
N LYS A 77 -1.05 -3.89 -2.90
CA LYS A 77 -1.20 -2.48 -2.50
C LYS A 77 -2.66 -2.10 -2.27
N VAL A 78 -3.38 -2.93 -1.52
CA VAL A 78 -4.81 -2.71 -1.26
C VAL A 78 -4.97 -1.44 -0.44
N GLN A 79 -5.80 -0.52 -0.92
CA GLN A 79 -6.15 0.69 -0.20
C GLN A 79 -7.04 0.36 0.99
N LEU A 80 -6.66 0.81 2.16
CA LEU A 80 -7.39 0.67 3.41
C LEU A 80 -7.80 2.05 3.90
N GLN A 81 -8.91 2.11 4.63
CA GLN A 81 -9.44 3.35 5.19
C GLN A 81 -9.45 3.29 6.72
N GLY A 82 -9.33 4.44 7.35
CA GLY A 82 -9.41 4.53 8.80
C GLY A 82 -9.39 5.97 9.28
N THR A 83 -9.65 6.16 10.57
CA THR A 83 -9.61 7.46 11.23
C THR A 83 -8.37 7.54 12.12
N VAL A 84 -7.59 8.60 11.99
CA VAL A 84 -6.45 8.86 12.86
C VAL A 84 -6.98 9.33 14.22
N ILE A 85 -6.71 8.59 15.29
CA ILE A 85 -7.19 8.93 16.62
C ILE A 85 -6.19 9.85 17.34
N HIS A 86 -4.92 9.46 17.35
CA HIS A 86 -3.84 10.25 17.92
C HIS A 86 -2.50 9.92 17.24
N ILE A 87 -1.49 10.72 17.53
CA ILE A 87 -0.15 10.58 16.99
C ILE A 87 0.80 10.32 18.13
N GLU A 88 1.56 9.25 18.01
CA GLU A 88 2.55 8.84 18.98
C GLU A 88 3.96 9.15 18.45
N PRO A 89 4.79 9.90 19.22
CA PRO A 89 6.13 10.29 18.76
C PRO A 89 7.16 9.16 18.81
N SER A 90 6.78 7.98 19.29
CA SER A 90 7.64 6.80 19.36
C SER A 90 7.98 6.24 17.98
N TYR A 91 9.12 5.55 17.86
CA TYR A 91 9.58 4.85 16.63
C TYR A 91 9.60 5.70 15.34
N GLY A 92 9.79 7.03 15.44
CA GLY A 92 9.81 7.93 14.29
C GLY A 92 8.44 8.39 13.83
N THR A 93 7.55 8.66 14.75
CA THR A 93 6.19 9.18 14.58
C THR A 93 5.20 8.18 13.98
N LEU A 94 4.35 7.65 14.86
CA LEU A 94 3.29 6.71 14.50
C LEU A 94 1.93 7.39 14.49
N LEU A 95 1.15 7.12 13.46
CA LEU A 95 -0.26 7.47 13.38
C LEU A 95 -1.06 6.29 13.95
N MET A 96 -1.77 6.50 15.04
CA MET A 96 -2.64 5.49 15.64
C MET A 96 -4.01 5.54 14.97
N VAL A 97 -4.27 4.56 14.10
CA VAL A 97 -5.42 4.57 13.19
C VAL A 97 -6.47 3.54 13.60
N ASP A 98 -7.71 3.99 13.69
CA ASP A 98 -8.86 3.12 13.78
C ASP A 98 -9.26 2.64 12.38
N HIS A 99 -8.80 1.46 11.99
CA HIS A 99 -9.09 0.87 10.69
C HIS A 99 -10.59 0.61 10.51
N LYS A 100 -11.13 1.09 9.38
CA LYS A 100 -12.54 0.93 9.00
C LYS A 100 -12.66 -0.24 8.01
N PRO A 101 -13.27 -1.37 8.40
CA PRO A 101 -13.51 -2.47 7.48
C PRO A 101 -14.54 -2.07 6.43
N LEU A 102 -14.59 -2.80 5.30
CA LEU A 102 -15.57 -2.55 4.24
C LEU A 102 -17.01 -2.67 4.75
N ILE A 103 -17.26 -3.63 5.65
CA ILE A 103 -18.55 -3.81 6.32
C ILE A 103 -18.31 -3.65 7.83
N SER A 104 -18.84 -2.56 8.39
CA SER A 104 -18.68 -2.24 9.80
C SER A 104 -19.63 -3.08 10.67
N LEU A 105 -19.05 -3.81 11.62
CA LEU A 105 -19.81 -4.48 12.67
C LEU A 105 -19.81 -3.64 13.95
N PRO A 106 -20.87 -3.72 14.79
CA PRO A 106 -20.91 -3.02 16.06
C PRO A 106 -19.73 -3.41 16.95
N ARG A 107 -19.17 -2.44 17.68
CA ARG A 107 -18.03 -2.66 18.58
C ARG A 107 -18.44 -3.45 19.82
N LEU A 108 -17.80 -4.61 20.00
CA LEU A 108 -17.94 -5.43 21.19
C LEU A 108 -16.68 -5.44 22.08
N SER A 109 -15.60 -4.77 21.66
CA SER A 109 -14.31 -4.81 22.37
C SER A 109 -13.65 -3.43 22.47
N SER A 110 -12.72 -3.30 23.44
CA SER A 110 -11.92 -2.09 23.67
C SER A 110 -11.24 -1.58 22.39
N PRO A 111 -11.06 -0.26 22.24
CA PRO A 111 -10.43 0.34 21.09
C PRO A 111 -8.93 0.02 21.06
N ILE A 112 -8.50 -0.76 20.10
CA ILE A 112 -7.09 -1.00 19.78
C ILE A 112 -6.86 -0.40 18.40
N TYR A 113 -5.83 0.44 18.27
CA TYR A 113 -5.52 1.18 17.06
C TYR A 113 -4.35 0.54 16.32
N LEU A 114 -4.35 0.65 15.00
CA LEU A 114 -3.28 0.18 14.13
C LEU A 114 -2.18 1.24 14.07
N PRO A 115 -0.95 0.95 14.51
CA PRO A 115 0.17 1.88 14.39
C PRO A 115 0.68 1.91 12.93
N ILE A 116 0.64 3.10 12.32
CA ILE A 116 1.05 3.34 10.94
C ILE A 116 2.20 4.36 10.92
N LYS A 117 3.27 4.05 10.20
CA LYS A 117 4.38 4.95 9.90
C LYS A 117 4.31 5.42 8.45
N VAL A 118 4.50 6.70 8.23
CA VAL A 118 4.56 7.25 6.85
C VAL A 118 5.85 6.78 6.18
N ALA A 119 5.70 6.19 4.99
CA ALA A 119 6.82 5.57 4.27
C ALA A 119 7.89 6.58 3.84
N GLY A 120 9.15 6.22 4.07
CA GLY A 120 10.31 6.94 3.55
C GLY A 120 10.62 8.29 4.19
N LEU A 121 10.04 8.56 5.36
CA LEU A 121 10.18 9.84 6.04
C LEU A 121 10.56 9.70 7.51
N ASP A 122 11.39 10.62 7.96
CA ASP A 122 11.64 10.91 9.36
C ASP A 122 11.03 12.27 9.69
N VAL A 123 10.03 12.26 10.58
CA VAL A 123 9.18 13.43 10.86
C VAL A 123 9.83 14.25 11.98
N THR A 124 10.01 15.56 11.76
CA THR A 124 10.54 16.48 12.77
C THR A 124 9.51 16.83 13.84
N ALA A 125 9.93 17.43 14.95
CA ALA A 125 9.01 17.88 16.01
C ALA A 125 7.90 18.80 15.49
N ASN A 126 8.24 19.74 14.60
CA ASN A 126 7.25 20.61 13.94
C ASN A 126 6.28 19.81 13.05
N GLY A 127 6.77 18.75 12.41
CA GLY A 127 5.94 17.82 11.65
C GLY A 127 4.95 17.04 12.52
N ILE A 128 5.36 16.63 13.71
CA ILE A 128 4.47 15.99 14.70
C ILE A 128 3.33 16.93 15.08
N SER A 129 3.65 18.18 15.43
CA SER A 129 2.65 19.19 15.78
C SER A 129 1.69 19.48 14.61
N TRP A 130 2.23 19.52 13.40
CA TRP A 130 1.41 19.68 12.19
C TRP A 130 0.46 18.51 11.97
N LEU A 131 0.96 17.28 12.11
CA LEU A 131 0.14 16.07 11.99
C LEU A 131 -0.96 16.04 13.05
N GLN A 132 -0.64 16.42 14.29
CA GLN A 132 -1.63 16.50 15.40
C GLN A 132 -2.74 17.48 15.09
N THR A 133 -2.42 18.63 14.47
CA THR A 133 -3.40 19.67 14.16
C THR A 133 -4.22 19.35 12.91
N ILE A 134 -3.59 18.80 11.88
CA ILE A 134 -4.19 18.66 10.55
C ILE A 134 -4.78 17.27 10.31
N VAL A 135 -4.17 16.22 10.86
CA VAL A 135 -4.49 14.82 10.52
C VAL A 135 -5.24 14.11 11.64
N SER A 136 -5.04 14.49 12.91
CA SER A 136 -5.74 13.87 14.04
C SER A 136 -7.26 14.07 13.91
N GLY A 137 -8.03 13.04 14.17
CA GLY A 137 -9.49 13.02 14.06
C GLY A 137 -10.02 12.92 12.63
N LYS A 138 -9.17 12.91 11.60
CA LYS A 138 -9.62 12.83 10.21
C LYS A 138 -9.57 11.43 9.63
N GLU A 139 -10.44 11.20 8.66
CA GLU A 139 -10.41 9.99 7.84
C GLU A 139 -9.23 10.05 6.87
N ILE A 140 -8.50 8.96 6.78
CA ILE A 140 -7.37 8.77 5.88
C ILE A 140 -7.54 7.50 5.06
N THR A 141 -6.95 7.51 3.87
CA THR A 141 -6.73 6.31 3.06
C THR A 141 -5.25 5.96 3.13
N PHE A 142 -4.92 4.70 3.35
CA PHE A 142 -3.53 4.28 3.42
C PHE A 142 -3.27 2.99 2.66
N ILE A 143 -2.08 2.90 2.07
CA ILE A 143 -1.63 1.72 1.32
C ILE A 143 -0.47 1.11 2.11
N PRO A 144 -0.63 -0.10 2.67
CA PRO A 144 0.43 -0.78 3.38
C PRO A 144 1.52 -1.26 2.41
N LEU A 145 2.78 -0.98 2.71
CA LEU A 145 3.95 -1.37 1.91
C LEU A 145 4.76 -2.47 2.59
N ALA A 146 4.99 -2.31 3.89
CA ALA A 146 5.75 -3.27 4.69
C ALA A 146 5.17 -3.34 6.10
N THR A 147 5.26 -4.52 6.69
CA THR A 147 4.83 -4.77 8.07
C THR A 147 6.06 -5.03 8.91
N GLU A 148 6.27 -4.20 9.91
CA GLU A 148 7.26 -4.37 10.96
C GLU A 148 6.60 -5.00 12.19
N LYS A 149 7.39 -5.29 13.23
CA LYS A 149 6.88 -5.89 14.46
C LYS A 149 5.86 -4.98 15.15
N ASP A 150 6.16 -3.68 15.25
CA ASP A 150 5.43 -2.72 16.05
C ASP A 150 4.58 -1.75 15.23
N TYR A 151 4.81 -1.63 13.92
CA TYR A 151 4.08 -0.71 13.05
C TYR A 151 3.99 -1.21 11.60
N VAL A 152 3.17 -0.54 10.81
CA VAL A 152 3.04 -0.78 9.37
C VAL A 152 3.52 0.45 8.62
N THR A 153 4.45 0.27 7.70
CA THR A 153 4.91 1.33 6.82
C THR A 153 3.94 1.51 5.67
N CYS A 154 3.36 2.71 5.53
CA CYS A 154 2.30 3.00 4.57
C CYS A 154 2.53 4.28 3.79
N ILE A 155 1.97 4.34 2.58
CA ILE A 155 1.69 5.62 1.90
C ILE A 155 0.33 6.10 2.40
N VAL A 156 0.26 7.32 2.93
CA VAL A 156 -0.94 7.86 3.56
C VAL A 156 -1.49 9.03 2.74
N TYR A 157 -2.80 8.99 2.50
CA TYR A 157 -3.55 10.02 1.78
C TYR A 157 -4.62 10.60 2.69
N ILE A 158 -4.84 11.89 2.57
CA ILE A 158 -5.97 12.60 3.17
C ILE A 158 -6.80 13.22 2.06
N GLU A 159 -8.10 13.15 2.17
CA GLU A 159 -8.99 13.84 1.25
C GLU A 159 -9.23 15.27 1.75
N ARG A 160 -8.97 16.25 0.87
CA ARG A 160 -9.26 17.67 1.10
C ARG A 160 -9.85 18.26 -0.16
N ASN A 161 -11.06 18.83 -0.05
CA ASN A 161 -11.77 19.44 -1.18
C ASN A 161 -11.93 18.51 -2.40
N LYS A 162 -12.19 17.22 -2.17
CA LYS A 162 -12.28 16.16 -3.20
C LYS A 162 -10.95 15.79 -3.88
N GLU A 163 -9.84 16.36 -3.41
CA GLU A 163 -8.50 15.98 -3.88
C GLU A 163 -7.81 15.10 -2.86
N GLN A 164 -7.14 14.04 -3.34
CA GLN A 164 -6.33 13.18 -2.50
C GLN A 164 -4.91 13.72 -2.38
N ILE A 165 -4.55 14.16 -1.19
CA ILE A 165 -3.23 14.71 -0.89
C ILE A 165 -2.39 13.64 -0.20
N LYS A 166 -1.16 13.41 -0.69
CA LYS A 166 -0.19 12.52 -0.06
C LYS A 166 0.44 13.24 1.13
N ILE A 167 0.17 12.76 2.33
CA ILE A 167 0.69 13.37 3.58
C ILE A 167 2.22 13.41 3.56
N GLY A 168 2.87 12.34 3.09
CA GLY A 168 4.32 12.30 3.01
C GLY A 168 4.92 13.39 2.11
N GLU A 169 4.32 13.65 0.96
CA GLU A 169 4.76 14.69 0.03
C GLU A 169 4.59 16.09 0.63
N GLU A 170 3.45 16.36 1.28
CA GLU A 170 3.21 17.65 1.95
C GLU A 170 4.17 17.88 3.13
N LEU A 171 4.43 16.87 3.97
CA LEU A 171 5.41 16.97 5.05
C LEU A 171 6.82 17.32 4.53
N ALA A 172 7.25 16.64 3.47
CA ALA A 172 8.55 16.89 2.85
C ALA A 172 8.62 18.30 2.23
N LYS A 173 7.54 18.76 1.58
CA LYS A 173 7.43 20.07 0.94
C LYS A 173 7.40 21.22 1.95
N LEU A 174 6.75 21.02 3.10
CA LEU A 174 6.75 21.99 4.18
C LEU A 174 8.08 21.98 4.98
N GLY A 175 8.97 21.03 4.72
CA GLY A 175 10.22 20.87 5.48
C GLY A 175 9.98 20.34 6.90
N PHE A 176 8.90 19.62 7.11
CA PHE A 176 8.51 19.02 8.39
C PHE A 176 8.93 17.55 8.51
N ALA A 177 9.47 17.01 7.43
CA ALA A 177 10.07 15.68 7.42
C ALA A 177 11.30 15.64 6.52
N ILE A 178 12.20 14.72 6.84
CA ILE A 178 13.42 14.43 6.09
C ILE A 178 13.24 13.07 5.40
N VAL A 179 13.56 13.00 4.11
CA VAL A 179 13.48 11.75 3.37
C VAL A 179 14.61 10.82 3.84
N THR A 180 14.25 9.63 4.31
CA THR A 180 15.23 8.64 4.76
C THR A 180 15.95 8.00 3.58
N LYS A 181 17.26 7.76 3.73
CA LYS A 181 18.06 7.05 2.73
C LYS A 181 17.78 5.55 2.72
N ASP A 182 17.33 5.02 3.86
CA ASP A 182 17.08 3.59 4.08
C ASP A 182 15.66 3.20 3.67
N PHE A 183 15.39 3.32 2.37
CA PHE A 183 14.19 2.74 1.80
C PHE A 183 14.41 1.22 1.66
N PRO A 184 13.51 0.36 2.15
CA PRO A 184 13.71 -1.09 2.07
C PRO A 184 14.00 -1.53 0.63
N LYS A 185 15.14 -2.19 0.42
CA LYS A 185 15.59 -2.62 -0.92
C LYS A 185 14.56 -3.49 -1.64
N THR A 186 13.78 -4.26 -0.89
CA THR A 186 12.67 -5.08 -1.39
C THR A 186 11.55 -4.26 -2.05
N LEU A 187 11.37 -3.01 -1.64
CA LEU A 187 10.36 -2.10 -2.18
C LEU A 187 10.86 -1.32 -3.41
N ILE A 188 12.17 -1.28 -3.65
CA ILE A 188 12.79 -0.51 -4.75
C ILE A 188 12.50 -1.15 -6.13
N GLN A 189 12.12 -2.42 -6.19
CA GLN A 189 11.77 -3.10 -7.45
C GLN A 189 10.41 -2.66 -8.02
N ASP A 190 9.59 -2.01 -7.21
CA ASP A 190 8.25 -1.59 -7.62
C ASP A 190 8.25 -0.16 -8.17
N LYS A 191 7.82 -0.02 -9.43
CA LYS A 191 7.82 1.27 -10.16
C LYS A 191 7.03 2.38 -9.44
N ASP A 192 5.90 2.02 -8.80
CA ASP A 192 5.05 2.99 -8.11
C ASP A 192 5.70 3.52 -6.84
N ILE A 193 6.39 2.63 -6.12
CA ILE A 193 7.10 2.98 -4.89
C ILE A 193 8.34 3.83 -5.22
N VAL A 194 9.06 3.48 -6.28
CA VAL A 194 10.17 4.30 -6.79
C VAL A 194 9.68 5.68 -7.24
N SER A 195 8.53 5.75 -7.91
CA SER A 195 7.91 7.03 -8.29
C SER A 195 7.54 7.86 -7.07
N TYR A 196 6.91 7.24 -6.05
CA TYR A 196 6.60 7.90 -4.79
C TYR A 196 7.87 8.45 -4.11
N HIS A 197 8.94 7.66 -4.01
CA HIS A 197 10.20 8.10 -3.42
C HIS A 197 10.83 9.26 -4.19
N LYS A 198 10.78 9.24 -5.53
CA LYS A 198 11.21 10.36 -6.36
C LYS A 198 10.39 11.64 -6.09
N CYS A 199 9.08 11.52 -5.87
CA CYS A 199 8.23 12.64 -5.49
C CYS A 199 8.64 13.22 -4.13
N LEU A 200 8.93 12.37 -3.13
CA LEU A 200 9.42 12.81 -1.82
C LEU A 200 10.74 13.58 -1.93
N LEU A 201 11.71 13.05 -2.69
CA LEU A 201 13.00 13.73 -2.91
C LEU A 201 12.83 15.07 -3.62
N LYS A 202 11.91 15.15 -4.58
CA LYS A 202 11.58 16.39 -5.31
C LYS A 202 10.96 17.44 -4.38
N ALA A 203 10.02 17.00 -3.53
CA ALA A 203 9.39 17.84 -2.52
C ALA A 203 10.40 18.35 -1.49
N GLN A 204 11.29 17.49 -0.99
CA GLN A 204 12.36 17.88 -0.08
C GLN A 204 13.32 18.90 -0.74
N LYS A 205 13.76 18.66 -1.99
CA LYS A 205 14.62 19.61 -2.71
C LYS A 205 13.94 20.97 -2.87
N TRP A 206 12.64 20.99 -3.13
CA TRP A 206 11.86 22.23 -3.19
C TRP A 206 11.86 22.94 -1.82
N ALA A 207 11.62 22.21 -0.71
CA ALA A 207 11.67 22.75 0.65
C ALA A 207 13.05 23.32 1.00
N GLN A 208 14.14 22.64 0.60
CA GLN A 208 15.51 23.10 0.77
C GLN A 208 15.76 24.42 0.03
N ASN A 209 15.30 24.52 -1.22
CA ASN A 209 15.47 25.74 -2.03
C ASN A 209 14.69 26.92 -1.46
N LYS A 210 13.51 26.66 -0.92
CA LYS A 210 12.63 27.67 -0.30
C LYS A 210 12.97 27.95 1.16
N ARG A 211 13.87 27.17 1.78
CA ARG A 211 14.21 27.21 3.20
C ARG A 211 12.99 27.02 4.11
N ASN A 212 12.10 26.10 3.76
CA ASN A 212 10.92 25.81 4.55
C ASN A 212 11.24 24.94 5.77
N GLY A 213 10.56 25.22 6.89
CA GLY A 213 10.58 24.37 8.09
C GLY A 213 12.00 24.10 8.62
N HIS A 214 12.37 22.83 8.74
CA HIS A 214 13.69 22.40 9.20
C HIS A 214 14.83 23.01 8.39
N TRP A 215 14.65 23.21 7.09
CA TRP A 215 15.68 23.71 6.17
C TRP A 215 16.00 25.20 6.34
N HIS A 216 15.19 25.94 7.11
CA HIS A 216 15.48 27.33 7.46
C HIS A 216 16.77 27.45 8.31
N PHE A 217 16.93 26.52 9.23
CA PHE A 217 18.04 26.51 10.19
C PHE A 217 19.29 25.78 9.66
N VAL A 218 19.15 24.95 8.63
CA VAL A 218 20.28 24.25 8.02
C VAL A 218 21.04 25.22 7.13
N LYS A 219 22.28 25.57 7.52
CA LYS A 219 23.18 26.34 6.67
C LYS A 219 23.50 25.50 5.42
N ASN A 220 22.88 25.82 4.30
CA ASN A 220 23.31 25.26 3.03
C ASN A 220 24.71 25.77 2.75
N PRO A 221 25.69 24.90 2.47
CA PRO A 221 27.01 25.36 2.09
C PRO A 221 26.88 26.25 0.86
N THR A 222 27.50 27.43 0.93
CA THR A 222 27.52 28.40 -0.18
C THR A 222 28.05 27.72 -1.44
N ILE A 223 27.60 28.19 -2.62
CA ILE A 223 28.06 27.65 -3.92
C ILE A 223 29.60 27.71 -3.98
N LEU A 224 30.20 28.79 -3.48
CA LEU A 224 31.64 28.95 -3.38
C LEU A 224 32.28 27.84 -2.54
N TRP A 225 31.72 27.50 -1.38
CA TRP A 225 32.25 26.43 -0.54
C TRP A 225 32.11 25.05 -1.23
N ARG A 226 31.05 24.78 -1.98
CA ARG A 226 30.89 23.55 -2.77
C ARG A 226 31.91 23.45 -3.88
N ILE A 227 32.18 24.58 -4.58
CA ILE A 227 33.19 24.66 -5.62
C ILE A 227 34.56 24.41 -5.01
N GLN A 228 34.88 25.06 -3.89
CA GLN A 228 36.14 24.90 -3.18
C GLN A 228 36.35 23.45 -2.71
N GLN A 229 35.33 22.81 -2.15
CA GLN A 229 35.39 21.40 -1.75
C GLN A 229 35.61 20.46 -2.95
N ASN A 230 34.92 20.71 -4.07
CA ASN A 230 35.11 19.93 -5.29
C ASN A 230 36.52 20.12 -5.89
N LEU A 231 37.05 21.34 -5.85
CA LEU A 231 38.43 21.63 -6.27
C LEU A 231 39.43 20.95 -5.35
N ASN A 232 39.25 21.04 -4.04
CA ASN A 232 40.15 20.38 -3.08
C ASN A 232 40.15 18.86 -3.26
N ASN A 233 38.96 18.26 -3.45
CA ASN A 233 38.83 16.81 -3.69
C ASN A 233 39.52 16.38 -5.01
N LYS A 234 39.37 17.18 -6.08
CA LYS A 234 40.06 16.93 -7.34
C LYS A 234 41.60 17.13 -7.21
N LEU A 235 42.03 18.16 -6.47
CA LEU A 235 43.45 18.37 -6.19
C LEU A 235 44.05 17.21 -5.39
N LYS A 236 43.34 16.73 -4.36
CA LYS A 236 43.76 15.54 -3.59
C LYS A 236 43.89 14.27 -4.44
N SER A 237 43.08 14.13 -5.48
CA SER A 237 43.15 12.95 -6.37
C SER A 237 44.25 13.03 -7.39
N ILE A 238 44.77 14.22 -7.67
CA ILE A 238 45.80 14.47 -8.70
C ILE A 238 47.19 14.62 -8.07
N LEU A 239 47.29 15.22 -6.86
CA LEU A 239 48.55 15.49 -6.18
C LEU A 239 49.05 14.26 -5.41
N PRO A 240 50.37 13.96 -5.46
CA PRO A 240 50.98 12.98 -4.57
C PRO A 240 50.74 13.34 -3.11
N THR A 241 50.53 12.34 -2.25
CA THR A 241 50.14 12.50 -0.84
C THR A 241 51.07 13.42 -0.03
N PHE A 242 52.33 13.42 -0.35
CA PHE A 242 53.33 14.26 0.34
C PHE A 242 53.15 15.76 0.05
N ILE A 243 52.76 16.13 -1.18
CA ILE A 243 52.50 17.53 -1.54
C ILE A 243 51.16 18.02 -0.98
N ALA A 244 50.15 17.14 -0.94
CA ALA A 244 48.87 17.46 -0.35
C ALA A 244 48.96 17.76 1.16
N GLN A 245 49.84 17.08 1.89
CA GLN A 245 50.10 17.34 3.31
C GLN A 245 50.81 18.68 3.56
N GLN A 246 51.77 19.09 2.69
CA GLN A 246 52.43 20.37 2.83
C GLN A 246 51.53 21.58 2.53
N LEU A 247 50.55 21.42 1.64
CA LEU A 247 49.60 22.48 1.28
C LEU A 247 48.36 22.58 2.19
N ASN A 248 48.24 21.69 3.20
CA ASN A 248 47.10 21.65 4.12
C ASN A 248 45.72 21.53 3.41
N ILE A 249 45.66 20.83 2.26
CA ILE A 249 44.50 20.65 1.41
C ILE A 249 43.83 19.31 1.69
#